data_a52bb70a19fb25cce28f06f74d6bada6
#
_entry.id   a52bb70a19fb25cce28f06f74d6bada6
#
_cell.length_a   1.000
_cell.length_b   1.000
_cell.length_c   1.000
_cell.angle_alpha   90.00
_cell.angle_beta   90.00
_cell.angle_gamma   90.00
#
_symmetry.space_group_name_H-M   'P 1'
#
loop_
_entity.id
_entity.type
_entity.pdbx_description
1 polymer ?
#
loop_
_entity_poly.entity_id
_entity_poly.type
_entity_poly.pdbx_seq_one_letter_code
_entity_poly.pdbx_strand_id
1 'polypeptide(L)'
;ISASAALLAASIAARTPLAAAAAAAAVVMFASASGNQLRHAVAMALYPVLFAGLFASGWIRSSPLFALTVVIRAFSAGLVAATLITTTPFVDVFAAVSRVTPAIVSDALFMAYRSFFILVDQLQDLLRAVRLRGGAGRSLVEQLRTYGQVLGVVILHSADMTERMYRVMIVRGYSQRIESAREWPPPRPLDYLLIAYAATVLGLVLALR
;
A
#
# COMPACT_ATOMS: atom_id res chain seq x y z
N ILE A 1 11.36 5.17 -0.30
CA ILE A 1 10.89 3.89 0.25
C ILE A 1 11.63 3.53 1.54
N SER A 2 12.96 3.52 1.57
CA SER A 2 13.74 3.23 2.80
C SER A 2 13.44 4.23 3.93
N ALA A 3 13.36 5.52 3.62
CA ALA A 3 13.01 6.57 4.58
C ALA A 3 11.57 6.39 5.11
N SER A 4 10.61 6.10 4.26
CA SER A 4 9.22 5.85 4.69
C SER A 4 9.09 4.59 5.55
N ALA A 5 9.82 3.52 5.22
CA ALA A 5 9.87 2.30 6.04
C ALA A 5 10.47 2.57 7.43
N ALA A 6 11.54 3.38 7.52
CA ALA A 6 12.14 3.77 8.79
C ALA A 6 11.21 4.67 9.63
N LEU A 7 10.48 5.61 9.00
CA LEU A 7 9.48 6.43 9.67
C LEU A 7 8.28 5.61 10.16
N LEU A 8 7.84 4.62 9.38
CA LEU A 8 6.83 3.65 9.83
C LEU A 8 7.32 2.88 11.05
N ALA A 9 8.54 2.35 11.02
CA ALA A 9 9.12 1.65 12.15
C ALA A 9 9.23 2.56 13.39
N ALA A 10 9.61 3.82 13.22
CA ALA A 10 9.66 4.82 14.29
C ALA A 10 8.26 5.07 14.90
N SER A 11 7.23 5.23 14.06
CA SER A 11 5.85 5.45 14.53
C SER A 11 5.31 4.25 15.30
N ILE A 12 5.67 3.02 14.91
CA ILE A 12 5.28 1.80 15.62
C ILE A 12 6.07 1.62 16.92
N ALA A 13 7.35 1.98 16.95
CA ALA A 13 8.22 1.82 18.11
C ALA A 13 7.93 2.82 19.24
N ALA A 14 7.30 3.96 18.95
CA ALA A 14 6.99 5.01 19.91
C ALA A 14 6.04 4.51 21.02
N ARG A 15 6.53 4.31 22.24
CA ARG A 15 5.72 3.86 23.40
C ARG A 15 5.30 4.99 24.30
N THR A 16 6.06 6.07 24.36
CA THR A 16 5.75 7.25 25.17
C THR A 16 5.00 8.30 24.35
N PRO A 17 4.15 9.14 24.95
CA PRO A 17 3.43 10.20 24.25
C PRO A 17 4.38 11.22 23.59
N LEU A 18 5.53 11.49 24.20
CA LEU A 18 6.56 12.37 23.64
C LEU A 18 7.20 11.78 22.39
N ALA A 19 7.56 10.49 22.41
CA ALA A 19 8.10 9.81 21.25
C ALA A 19 7.08 9.73 20.09
N ALA A 20 5.79 9.52 20.42
CA ALA A 20 4.72 9.52 19.43
C ALA A 20 4.52 10.91 18.79
N ALA A 21 4.57 11.98 19.60
CA ALA A 21 4.47 13.35 19.10
C ALA A 21 5.68 13.74 18.23
N ALA A 22 6.89 13.35 18.62
CA ALA A 22 8.10 13.57 17.82
C ALA A 22 8.05 12.82 16.48
N ALA A 23 7.61 11.56 16.49
CA ALA A 23 7.41 10.77 15.27
C ALA A 23 6.34 11.41 14.37
N ALA A 24 5.22 11.86 14.93
CA ALA A 24 4.17 12.52 14.17
C ALA A 24 4.64 13.83 13.54
N ALA A 25 5.36 14.68 14.28
CA ALA A 25 5.93 15.91 13.76
C ALA A 25 6.91 15.66 12.60
N ALA A 26 7.78 14.64 12.76
CA ALA A 26 8.71 14.24 11.72
C ALA A 26 7.97 13.75 10.45
N VAL A 27 6.92 12.97 10.61
CA VAL A 27 6.11 12.48 9.48
C VAL A 27 5.38 13.63 8.78
N VAL A 28 4.84 14.60 9.52
CA VAL A 28 4.20 15.78 8.95
C VAL A 28 5.21 16.62 8.13
N MET A 29 6.43 16.82 8.64
CA MET A 29 7.50 17.49 7.88
C MET A 29 7.87 16.72 6.61
N PHE A 30 7.99 15.40 6.68
CA PHE A 30 8.23 14.56 5.50
C PHE A 30 7.09 14.66 4.48
N ALA A 31 5.84 14.63 4.93
CA ALA A 31 4.66 14.76 4.08
C ALA A 31 4.55 16.17 3.46
N SER A 32 4.90 17.23 4.19
CA SER A 32 4.89 18.60 3.67
C SER A 32 5.91 18.82 2.55
N ALA A 33 7.05 18.13 2.61
CA ALA A 33 8.05 18.14 1.56
C ALA A 33 7.57 17.49 0.24
N SER A 34 6.51 16.68 0.30
CA SER A 34 5.90 16.00 -0.87
C SER A 34 5.00 16.92 -1.73
N GLY A 35 4.76 18.16 -1.33
CA GLY A 35 4.03 19.16 -2.13
C GLY A 35 2.50 18.99 -2.13
N ASN A 36 1.88 19.23 -3.28
CA ASN A 36 0.42 19.38 -3.43
C ASN A 36 -0.43 18.10 -3.11
N GLN A 37 0.20 16.97 -2.87
CA GLN A 37 -0.49 15.70 -2.52
C GLN A 37 -0.83 15.60 -1.02
N LEU A 38 -0.40 16.55 -0.20
CA LEU A 38 -0.61 16.55 1.25
C LEU A 38 -2.09 16.45 1.64
N ARG A 39 -2.98 17.13 0.92
CA ARG A 39 -4.43 17.08 1.19
C ARG A 39 -5.01 15.67 1.04
N HIS A 40 -4.61 14.95 0.01
CA HIS A 40 -5.05 13.57 -0.23
C HIS A 40 -4.43 12.61 0.80
N ALA A 41 -3.16 12.79 1.13
CA ALA A 41 -2.49 11.99 2.14
C ALA A 41 -3.12 12.18 3.54
N VAL A 42 -3.42 13.41 3.92
CA VAL A 42 -4.11 13.71 5.19
C VAL A 42 -5.53 13.14 5.21
N ALA A 43 -6.28 13.25 4.12
CA ALA A 43 -7.62 12.68 4.02
C ALA A 43 -7.60 11.15 4.18
N MET A 44 -6.61 10.47 3.57
CA MET A 44 -6.43 9.02 3.74
C MET A 44 -5.97 8.65 5.15
N ALA A 45 -5.13 9.48 5.78
CA ALA A 45 -4.67 9.26 7.15
C ALA A 45 -5.78 9.42 8.19
N LEU A 46 -6.86 10.15 7.86
CA LEU A 46 -7.99 10.31 8.77
C LEU A 46 -8.75 9.00 9.00
N TYR A 47 -8.73 8.09 8.04
CA TYR A 47 -9.43 6.81 8.13
C TYR A 47 -8.92 5.92 9.28
N PRO A 48 -7.62 5.63 9.42
CA PRO A 48 -7.09 4.92 10.59
C PRO A 48 -7.35 5.65 11.92
N VAL A 49 -7.36 6.98 11.89
CA VAL A 49 -7.62 7.80 13.09
C VAL A 49 -9.03 7.59 13.63
N LEU A 50 -10.04 7.44 12.77
CA LEU A 50 -11.41 7.16 13.19
C LEU A 50 -11.50 5.85 13.98
N PHE A 51 -10.87 4.78 13.49
CA PHE A 51 -10.85 3.49 14.20
C PHE A 51 -10.03 3.57 15.49
N ALA A 52 -8.88 4.24 15.45
CA ALA A 52 -8.07 4.46 16.64
C ALA A 52 -8.81 5.28 17.70
N GLY A 53 -9.58 6.29 17.28
CA GLY A 53 -10.44 7.10 18.15
C GLY A 53 -11.54 6.28 18.83
N LEU A 54 -12.22 5.42 18.06
CA LEU A 54 -13.22 4.49 18.60
C LEU A 54 -12.59 3.54 19.64
N PHE A 55 -11.43 2.97 19.33
CA PHE A 55 -10.72 2.12 20.28
C PHE A 55 -10.27 2.90 21.53
N ALA A 56 -9.71 4.09 21.34
CA ALA A 56 -9.22 4.95 22.42
C ALA A 56 -10.35 5.43 23.34
N SER A 57 -11.58 5.54 22.83
CA SER A 57 -12.74 5.98 23.62
C SER A 57 -13.00 5.07 24.85
N GLY A 58 -12.73 3.77 24.73
CA GLY A 58 -12.85 2.82 25.84
C GLY A 58 -11.83 3.04 26.96
N TRP A 59 -10.70 3.69 26.67
CA TRP A 59 -9.60 3.89 27.62
C TRP A 59 -9.51 5.32 28.17
N ILE A 60 -10.33 6.25 27.70
CA ILE A 60 -10.29 7.67 28.10
C ILE A 60 -10.45 7.82 29.61
N ARG A 61 -11.30 7.00 30.21
CA ARG A 61 -11.57 7.06 31.67
C ARG A 61 -10.45 6.50 32.52
N SER A 62 -9.72 5.48 32.04
CA SER A 62 -8.67 4.80 32.82
C SER A 62 -7.29 5.42 32.59
N SER A 63 -6.96 5.84 31.38
CA SER A 63 -5.65 6.41 31.02
C SER A 63 -5.74 7.30 29.79
N PRO A 64 -6.05 8.61 29.96
CA PRO A 64 -6.22 9.52 28.82
C PRO A 64 -4.93 9.70 28.00
N LEU A 65 -3.76 9.64 28.64
CA LEU A 65 -2.47 9.73 27.97
C LEU A 65 -2.22 8.54 27.03
N PHE A 66 -2.64 7.34 27.43
CA PHE A 66 -2.55 6.16 26.57
C PHE A 66 -3.47 6.28 25.34
N ALA A 67 -4.72 6.71 25.56
CA ALA A 67 -5.69 6.94 24.50
C ALA A 67 -5.15 7.95 23.45
N LEU A 68 -4.58 9.07 23.92
CA LEU A 68 -3.96 10.08 23.05
C LEU A 68 -2.77 9.50 22.27
N THR A 69 -1.91 8.73 22.91
CA THR A 69 -0.75 8.10 22.26
C THR A 69 -1.17 7.18 21.12
N VAL A 70 -2.21 6.37 21.31
CA VAL A 70 -2.75 5.46 20.29
C VAL A 70 -3.26 6.23 19.08
N VAL A 71 -3.99 7.32 19.29
CA VAL A 71 -4.51 8.15 18.19
C VAL A 71 -3.39 8.83 17.40
N ILE A 72 -2.40 9.41 18.09
CA ILE A 72 -1.24 10.05 17.44
C ILE A 72 -0.43 9.02 16.62
N ARG A 73 -0.22 7.82 17.15
CA ARG A 73 0.46 6.73 16.43
C ARG A 73 -0.32 6.29 15.18
N ALA A 74 -1.63 6.13 15.30
CA ALA A 74 -2.46 5.77 14.16
C ALA A 74 -2.43 6.85 13.08
N PHE A 75 -2.45 8.12 13.47
CA PHE A 75 -2.32 9.24 12.54
C PHE A 75 -0.96 9.24 11.85
N SER A 76 0.14 9.14 12.59
CA SER A 76 1.48 9.15 12.01
C SER A 76 1.72 7.96 11.08
N ALA A 77 1.33 6.75 11.48
CA ALA A 77 1.45 5.56 10.63
C ALA A 77 0.58 5.66 9.38
N GLY A 78 -0.66 6.13 9.51
CA GLY A 78 -1.57 6.37 8.39
C GLY A 78 -1.05 7.41 7.43
N LEU A 79 -0.45 8.49 7.92
CA LEU A 79 0.11 9.54 7.09
C LEU A 79 1.34 9.06 6.30
N VAL A 80 2.24 8.27 6.91
CA VAL A 80 3.39 7.67 6.19
C VAL A 80 2.90 6.72 5.11
N ALA A 81 1.94 5.84 5.41
CA ALA A 81 1.39 4.91 4.43
C ALA A 81 0.71 5.66 3.27
N ALA A 82 -0.09 6.68 3.58
CA ALA A 82 -0.74 7.51 2.58
C ALA A 82 0.25 8.26 1.69
N THR A 83 1.31 8.86 2.28
CA THR A 83 2.35 9.53 1.49
C THR A 83 3.11 8.55 0.61
N LEU A 84 3.43 7.35 1.09
CA LEU A 84 4.08 6.32 0.29
C LEU A 84 3.21 5.93 -0.92
N ILE A 85 1.92 5.67 -0.71
CA ILE A 85 1.00 5.27 -1.79
C ILE A 85 0.81 6.38 -2.82
N THR A 86 0.74 7.64 -2.40
CA THR A 86 0.50 8.77 -3.29
C THR A 86 1.75 9.22 -4.05
N THR A 87 2.96 9.01 -3.50
CA THR A 87 4.22 9.48 -4.09
C THR A 87 4.99 8.41 -4.85
N THR A 88 4.76 7.13 -4.53
CA THR A 88 5.57 6.04 -5.06
C THR A 88 4.70 5.08 -5.89
N PRO A 89 5.01 4.88 -7.19
CA PRO A 89 4.31 3.89 -8.00
C PRO A 89 4.57 2.47 -7.45
N PHE A 90 3.54 1.62 -7.50
CA PHE A 90 3.60 0.25 -6.94
C PHE A 90 4.76 -0.58 -7.51
N VAL A 91 5.13 -0.37 -8.78
CA VAL A 91 6.26 -1.07 -9.42
C VAL A 91 7.56 -0.81 -8.68
N ASP A 92 7.79 0.43 -8.22
CA ASP A 92 8.99 0.80 -7.45
C ASP A 92 8.98 0.19 -6.05
N VAL A 93 7.80 0.09 -5.44
CA VAL A 93 7.63 -0.60 -4.15
C VAL A 93 7.99 -2.08 -4.29
N PHE A 94 7.47 -2.75 -5.33
CA PHE A 94 7.78 -4.17 -5.58
C PHE A 94 9.26 -4.38 -5.89
N ALA A 95 9.86 -3.50 -6.67
CA ALA A 95 11.29 -3.55 -6.95
C ALA A 95 12.17 -3.29 -5.71
N ALA A 96 11.71 -2.52 -4.73
CA ALA A 96 12.40 -2.39 -3.44
C ALA A 96 12.23 -3.65 -2.57
N VAL A 97 11.03 -4.22 -2.54
CA VAL A 97 10.72 -5.46 -1.81
C VAL A 97 11.48 -6.65 -2.39
N SER A 98 11.68 -6.71 -3.71
CA SER A 98 12.41 -7.79 -4.38
C SER A 98 13.88 -7.94 -3.95
N ARG A 99 14.46 -6.91 -3.31
CA ARG A 99 15.82 -6.99 -2.75
C ARG A 99 15.89 -7.77 -1.45
N VAL A 100 14.78 -7.87 -0.73
CA VAL A 100 14.71 -8.49 0.60
C VAL A 100 14.01 -9.85 0.54
N THR A 101 13.16 -10.06 -0.48
CA THR A 101 12.37 -11.28 -0.66
C THR A 101 13.03 -12.28 -1.61
N PRO A 102 12.75 -13.59 -1.46
CA PRO A 102 13.18 -14.61 -2.42
C PRO A 102 12.67 -14.29 -3.85
N ALA A 103 13.43 -14.70 -4.87
CA ALA A 103 13.12 -14.44 -6.28
C ALA A 103 11.70 -14.87 -6.66
N ILE A 104 11.23 -16.03 -6.20
CA ILE A 104 9.88 -16.54 -6.43
C ILE A 104 8.79 -15.57 -5.98
N VAL A 105 8.94 -14.96 -4.80
CA VAL A 105 7.95 -13.99 -4.26
C VAL A 105 7.96 -12.71 -5.09
N SER A 106 9.13 -12.25 -5.47
CA SER A 106 9.30 -11.07 -6.32
C SER A 106 8.64 -11.26 -7.69
N ASP A 107 8.91 -12.38 -8.35
CA ASP A 107 8.33 -12.72 -9.64
C ASP A 107 6.81 -12.86 -9.56
N ALA A 108 6.30 -13.49 -8.48
CA ALA A 108 4.87 -13.60 -8.23
C ALA A 108 4.21 -12.22 -8.07
N LEU A 109 4.85 -11.27 -7.37
CA LEU A 109 4.31 -9.91 -7.20
C LEU A 109 4.23 -9.15 -8.53
N PHE A 110 5.28 -9.22 -9.36
CA PHE A 110 5.27 -8.57 -10.69
C PHE A 110 4.21 -9.18 -11.61
N MET A 111 4.07 -10.52 -11.59
CA MET A 111 3.04 -11.20 -12.36
C MET A 111 1.64 -10.87 -11.87
N ALA A 112 1.42 -10.90 -10.55
CA ALA A 112 0.14 -10.55 -9.95
C ALA A 112 -0.28 -9.12 -10.30
N TYR A 113 0.65 -8.16 -10.21
CA TYR A 113 0.41 -6.77 -10.59
C TYR A 113 -0.04 -6.65 -12.05
N ARG A 114 0.69 -7.27 -12.98
CA ARG A 114 0.34 -7.27 -14.40
C ARG A 114 -1.03 -7.92 -14.65
N SER A 115 -1.24 -9.11 -14.08
CA SER A 115 -2.47 -9.86 -14.26
C SER A 115 -3.68 -9.14 -13.69
N PHE A 116 -3.51 -8.41 -12.58
CA PHE A 116 -4.56 -7.62 -11.95
C PHE A 116 -5.16 -6.60 -12.93
N PHE A 117 -4.34 -5.81 -13.62
CA PHE A 117 -4.85 -4.81 -14.56
C PHE A 117 -5.55 -5.46 -15.76
N ILE A 118 -5.01 -6.55 -16.28
CA ILE A 118 -5.64 -7.29 -17.38
C ILE A 118 -7.03 -7.81 -16.94
N LEU A 119 -7.14 -8.36 -15.73
CA LEU A 119 -8.42 -8.85 -15.21
C LEU A 119 -9.41 -7.71 -14.93
N VAL A 120 -8.94 -6.56 -14.46
CA VAL A 120 -9.78 -5.37 -14.25
C VAL A 120 -10.35 -4.87 -15.57
N ASP A 121 -9.53 -4.75 -16.63
CA ASP A 121 -9.99 -4.35 -17.95
C ASP A 121 -11.04 -5.34 -18.50
N GLN A 122 -10.77 -6.63 -18.40
CA GLN A 122 -11.71 -7.67 -18.80
C GLN A 122 -13.01 -7.63 -18.00
N LEU A 123 -12.94 -7.42 -16.68
CA LEU A 123 -14.13 -7.25 -15.86
C LEU A 123 -14.97 -6.05 -16.32
N GLN A 124 -14.33 -4.92 -16.63
CA GLN A 124 -15.01 -3.74 -17.14
C GLN A 124 -15.71 -4.01 -18.47
N ASP A 125 -15.06 -4.72 -19.39
CA ASP A 125 -15.65 -5.07 -20.68
C ASP A 125 -16.84 -6.02 -20.54
N LEU A 126 -16.74 -7.02 -19.66
CA LEU A 126 -17.87 -7.91 -19.35
C LEU A 126 -19.03 -7.16 -18.72
N LEU A 127 -18.77 -6.24 -17.79
CA LEU A 127 -19.80 -5.42 -17.16
C LEU A 127 -20.48 -4.47 -18.17
N ARG A 128 -19.70 -3.90 -19.11
CA ARG A 128 -20.26 -3.10 -20.21
C ARG A 128 -21.15 -3.97 -21.11
N ALA A 129 -20.70 -5.16 -21.48
CA ALA A 129 -21.47 -6.09 -22.31
C ALA A 129 -22.79 -6.51 -21.63
N VAL A 130 -22.76 -6.78 -20.33
CA VAL A 130 -23.97 -7.09 -19.54
C VAL A 130 -24.93 -5.91 -19.54
N ARG A 131 -24.46 -4.69 -19.32
CA ARG A 131 -25.32 -3.48 -19.36
C ARG A 131 -25.96 -3.28 -20.72
N LEU A 132 -25.22 -3.46 -21.81
CA LEU A 132 -25.73 -3.30 -23.18
C LEU A 132 -26.79 -4.36 -23.54
N ARG A 133 -26.69 -5.56 -22.93
CA ARG A 133 -27.66 -6.66 -23.11
C ARG A 133 -28.90 -6.54 -22.19
N GLY A 134 -29.04 -5.44 -21.46
CA GLY A 134 -30.15 -5.25 -20.51
C GLY A 134 -30.04 -6.10 -19.24
N GLY A 135 -28.86 -6.65 -18.93
CA GLY A 135 -28.61 -7.56 -17.84
C GLY A 135 -28.53 -6.92 -16.44
N ALA A 136 -28.79 -5.64 -16.31
CA ALA A 136 -29.05 -5.00 -15.00
C ALA A 136 -30.48 -5.36 -14.58
N GLY A 137 -30.71 -6.56 -14.05
CA GLY A 137 -32.01 -7.04 -13.63
C GLY A 137 -32.76 -6.04 -12.74
N ARG A 138 -34.10 -6.12 -12.77
CA ARG A 138 -34.98 -5.22 -12.00
C ARG A 138 -34.93 -5.49 -10.50
N SER A 139 -34.54 -6.71 -10.08
CA SER A 139 -34.42 -7.10 -8.68
C SER A 139 -32.95 -7.19 -8.23
N LEU A 140 -32.70 -6.92 -6.93
CA LEU A 140 -31.36 -7.07 -6.35
C LEU A 140 -30.81 -8.50 -6.51
N VAL A 141 -31.68 -9.52 -6.43
CA VAL A 141 -31.30 -10.92 -6.56
C VAL A 141 -30.84 -11.23 -7.99
N GLU A 142 -31.52 -10.72 -9.01
CA GLU A 142 -31.12 -10.87 -10.42
C GLU A 142 -29.80 -10.17 -10.69
N GLN A 143 -29.60 -8.95 -10.14
CA GLN A 143 -28.33 -8.23 -10.25
C GLN A 143 -27.17 -9.02 -9.63
N LEU A 144 -27.34 -9.53 -8.40
CA LEU A 144 -26.34 -10.33 -7.72
C LEU A 144 -26.02 -11.63 -8.50
N ARG A 145 -27.02 -12.27 -9.06
CA ARG A 145 -26.84 -13.44 -9.90
C ARG A 145 -26.03 -13.12 -11.16
N THR A 146 -26.37 -12.04 -11.83
CA THR A 146 -25.66 -11.58 -13.04
C THR A 146 -24.20 -11.22 -12.75
N TYR A 147 -23.95 -10.45 -11.67
CA TYR A 147 -22.57 -10.14 -11.27
C TYR A 147 -21.80 -11.38 -10.82
N GLY A 148 -22.45 -12.33 -10.16
CA GLY A 148 -21.85 -13.62 -9.82
C GLY A 148 -21.44 -14.43 -11.05
N GLN A 149 -22.26 -14.45 -12.10
CA GLN A 149 -21.92 -15.08 -13.38
C GLN A 149 -20.75 -14.40 -14.07
N VAL A 150 -20.70 -13.05 -14.08
CA VAL A 150 -19.56 -12.29 -14.62
C VAL A 150 -18.28 -12.62 -13.88
N LEU A 151 -18.31 -12.66 -12.54
CA LEU A 151 -17.14 -13.06 -11.74
C LEU A 151 -16.72 -14.51 -12.03
N GLY A 152 -17.67 -15.43 -12.20
CA GLY A 152 -17.37 -16.80 -12.59
C GLY A 152 -16.62 -16.90 -13.91
N VAL A 153 -17.03 -16.13 -14.92
CA VAL A 153 -16.34 -16.06 -16.22
C VAL A 153 -14.93 -15.50 -16.06
N VAL A 154 -14.74 -14.43 -15.26
CA VAL A 154 -13.42 -13.84 -15.00
C VAL A 154 -12.49 -14.86 -14.32
N ILE A 155 -13.00 -15.63 -13.34
CA ILE A 155 -12.22 -16.67 -12.65
C ILE A 155 -11.79 -17.78 -13.62
N LEU A 156 -12.69 -18.28 -14.44
CA LEU A 156 -12.36 -19.30 -15.45
C LEU A 156 -11.33 -18.80 -16.45
N HIS A 157 -11.51 -17.56 -16.92
CA HIS A 157 -10.57 -16.95 -17.85
C HIS A 157 -9.19 -16.69 -17.20
N SER A 158 -9.15 -16.34 -15.91
CA SER A 158 -7.89 -16.16 -15.18
C SER A 158 -7.10 -17.46 -15.07
N ALA A 159 -7.78 -18.61 -14.92
CA ALA A 159 -7.15 -19.93 -14.91
C ALA A 159 -6.53 -20.26 -16.28
N ASP A 160 -7.28 -20.07 -17.37
CA ASP A 160 -6.78 -20.27 -18.74
C ASP A 160 -5.61 -19.33 -19.06
N MET A 161 -5.69 -18.09 -18.62
CA MET A 161 -4.64 -17.10 -18.80
C MET A 161 -3.35 -17.49 -18.06
N THR A 162 -3.47 -17.99 -16.84
CA THR A 162 -2.33 -18.45 -16.03
C THR A 162 -1.59 -19.59 -16.73
N GLU A 163 -2.32 -20.58 -17.23
CA GLU A 163 -1.72 -21.71 -17.96
C GLU A 163 -1.03 -21.25 -19.25
N ARG A 164 -1.68 -20.37 -20.00
CA ARG A 164 -1.15 -19.80 -21.23
C ARG A 164 0.11 -18.97 -20.98
N MET A 165 0.12 -18.14 -19.92
CA MET A 165 1.25 -17.34 -19.50
C MET A 165 2.44 -18.24 -19.11
N TYR A 166 2.20 -19.30 -18.34
CA TYR A 166 3.21 -20.27 -17.94
C TYR A 166 3.87 -20.94 -19.15
N ARG A 167 3.07 -21.41 -20.12
CA ARG A 167 3.59 -22.01 -21.37
C ARG A 167 4.47 -21.05 -22.15
N VAL A 168 4.05 -19.79 -22.30
CA VAL A 168 4.84 -18.75 -22.99
C VAL A 168 6.16 -18.46 -22.26
N MET A 169 6.15 -18.48 -20.93
CA MET A 169 7.37 -18.25 -20.14
C MET A 169 8.38 -19.39 -20.32
N ILE A 170 7.94 -20.64 -20.33
CA ILE A 170 8.82 -21.79 -20.58
C ILE A 170 9.49 -21.65 -21.96
N VAL A 171 8.71 -21.34 -23.01
CA VAL A 171 9.23 -21.15 -24.38
C VAL A 171 10.23 -20.01 -24.47
N ARG A 172 10.08 -18.97 -23.62
CA ARG A 172 11.01 -17.83 -23.51
C ARG A 172 12.23 -18.09 -22.64
N GLY A 173 12.41 -19.33 -22.14
CA GLY A 173 13.58 -19.70 -21.34
C GLY A 173 13.53 -19.17 -19.89
N TYR A 174 12.34 -19.08 -19.29
CA TYR A 174 12.20 -18.66 -17.90
C TYR A 174 13.04 -19.54 -16.97
N SER A 175 14.00 -18.92 -16.30
CA SER A 175 14.96 -19.55 -15.37
C SER A 175 14.67 -19.24 -13.90
N GLN A 176 13.41 -19.13 -13.53
CA GLN A 176 12.94 -18.83 -12.16
C GLN A 176 13.33 -17.42 -11.67
N ARG A 177 13.61 -16.49 -12.57
CA ARG A 177 13.88 -15.10 -12.24
C ARG A 177 13.43 -14.18 -13.37
N ILE A 178 12.58 -13.21 -13.03
CA ILE A 178 12.20 -12.14 -13.94
C ILE A 178 13.16 -10.98 -13.69
N GLU A 179 14.03 -10.70 -14.63
CA GLU A 179 14.88 -9.52 -14.55
C GLU A 179 14.07 -8.28 -14.91
N SER A 180 14.00 -7.34 -13.98
CA SER A 180 13.44 -6.02 -14.25
C SER A 180 14.42 -5.24 -15.11
N ALA A 181 14.02 -4.86 -16.31
CA ALA A 181 14.82 -4.01 -17.20
C ALA A 181 14.91 -2.55 -16.71
N ARG A 182 14.36 -2.24 -15.54
CA ARG A 182 14.37 -0.89 -14.99
C ARG A 182 15.72 -0.61 -14.30
N GLU A 183 16.56 0.18 -14.94
CA GLU A 183 17.74 0.76 -14.32
C GLU A 183 17.29 1.75 -13.24
N TRP A 184 17.77 1.55 -12.02
CA TRP A 184 17.53 2.49 -10.93
C TRP A 184 18.35 3.75 -11.18
N PRO A 185 17.74 4.93 -11.15
CA PRO A 185 18.53 6.15 -11.21
C PRO A 185 19.50 6.19 -10.02
N PRO A 186 20.71 6.71 -10.22
CA PRO A 186 21.67 6.85 -9.13
C PRO A 186 21.05 7.67 -8.00
N PRO A 187 21.31 7.31 -6.73
CA PRO A 187 20.73 8.01 -5.58
C PRO A 187 21.13 9.48 -5.61
N ARG A 188 20.16 10.37 -5.49
CA ARG A 188 20.39 11.80 -5.41
C ARG A 188 20.88 12.16 -4.01
N PRO A 189 21.65 13.25 -3.83
CA PRO A 189 22.11 13.68 -2.51
C PRO A 189 20.96 13.93 -1.53
N LEU A 190 19.78 14.33 -2.02
CA LEU A 190 18.56 14.45 -1.23
C LEU A 190 18.08 13.12 -0.64
N ASP A 191 18.34 12.00 -1.31
CA ASP A 191 17.93 10.68 -0.81
C ASP A 191 18.73 10.29 0.44
N TYR A 192 20.03 10.65 0.46
CA TYR A 192 20.86 10.44 1.65
C TYR A 192 20.43 11.32 2.82
N LEU A 193 20.02 12.57 2.57
CA LEU A 193 19.47 13.45 3.61
C LEU A 193 18.17 12.90 4.18
N LEU A 194 17.27 12.38 3.34
CA LEU A 194 16.02 11.76 3.78
C LEU A 194 16.26 10.48 4.61
N ILE A 195 17.23 9.66 4.21
CA ILE A 195 17.60 8.45 4.95
C ILE A 195 18.22 8.83 6.30
N ALA A 196 19.13 9.79 6.33
CA ALA A 196 19.76 10.30 7.57
C ALA A 196 18.67 10.87 8.51
N TYR A 197 17.75 11.67 7.98
CA TYR A 197 16.62 12.21 8.74
C TYR A 197 15.75 11.09 9.34
N ALA A 198 15.37 10.11 8.56
CA ALA A 198 14.56 8.97 9.05
C ALA A 198 15.31 8.13 10.09
N ALA A 199 16.63 7.94 9.92
CA ALA A 199 17.47 7.24 10.89
C ALA A 199 17.63 8.02 12.21
N THR A 200 17.79 9.34 12.16
CA THR A 200 17.85 10.19 13.37
C THR A 200 16.52 10.18 14.14
N VAL A 201 15.39 10.24 13.44
CA VAL A 201 14.06 10.14 14.06
C VAL A 201 13.88 8.78 14.72
N LEU A 202 14.26 7.69 14.06
CA LEU A 202 14.20 6.34 14.62
C LEU A 202 15.08 6.22 15.86
N GLY A 203 16.32 6.72 15.80
CA GLY A 203 17.24 6.76 16.94
C GLY A 203 16.70 7.55 18.13
N LEU A 204 16.12 8.74 17.87
CA LEU A 204 15.50 9.57 18.91
C LEU A 204 14.31 8.85 19.56
N VAL A 205 13.43 8.23 18.78
CA VAL A 205 12.28 7.48 19.28
C VAL A 205 12.72 6.28 20.12
N LEU A 206 13.79 5.58 19.73
CA LEU A 206 14.35 4.46 20.49
C LEU A 206 15.02 4.94 21.78
N ALA A 207 15.64 6.11 21.80
CA ALA A 207 16.23 6.70 23.01
C ALA A 207 15.18 7.21 24.02
N LEU A 208 14.00 7.64 23.51
CA LEU A 208 12.87 8.09 24.34
C LEU A 208 11.94 6.95 24.81
N ARG A 209 12.28 5.71 24.47
CA ARG A 209 11.49 4.52 24.81
C ARG A 209 11.76 4.04 26.24
#